data_588fd94b2250d892f7d192409db38caf
#
_entry.id   588fd94b2250d892f7d192409db38caf
#
_cell.length_a   1.000
_cell.length_b   1.000
_cell.length_c   1.000
_cell.angle_alpha   90.00
_cell.angle_beta   90.00
_cell.angle_gamma   90.00
#
_symmetry.space_group_name_H-M   'P 1'
#
loop_
_entity.id
_entity.type
_entity.pdbx_description
1 polymer ?
#
loop_
_entity_poly.entity_id
_entity_poly.type
_entity_poly.pdbx_seq_one_letter_code
_entity_poly.pdbx_strand_id
1 'polypeptide(L)'
;MSEPKRSARFIPAEVAKSLPESAETMLADAYLTDRPEASCRVFRAYRGVKPHFHRQCDEYLYVLSGRGTFWMESAENEAEFAPGHLLFFERNVVHALPQLLEEPVVFLSLDSPRRSPDDIVFIDPDDGVAGDFMARNRKASQ
;
A
#
# COMPACT_ATOMS: atom_id res chain seq x y z
N MET A 1 19.86 -18.98 -4.56
CA MET A 1 18.61 -18.59 -3.94
C MET A 1 18.68 -18.89 -2.45
N SER A 2 18.43 -17.91 -1.62
CA SER A 2 18.47 -18.14 -0.18
C SER A 2 17.22 -18.86 0.30
N GLU A 3 17.35 -19.65 1.36
CA GLU A 3 16.21 -20.29 1.98
C GLU A 3 15.30 -19.24 2.62
N PRO A 4 13.96 -19.49 2.70
CA PRO A 4 13.05 -18.63 3.41
C PRO A 4 13.48 -18.47 4.87
N LYS A 5 13.42 -17.26 5.37
CA LYS A 5 13.70 -17.02 6.79
C LYS A 5 12.59 -17.58 7.65
N ARG A 6 12.96 -18.27 8.71
CA ARG A 6 12.00 -18.81 9.67
C ARG A 6 11.60 -17.78 10.72
N SER A 7 12.45 -16.78 10.92
CA SER A 7 12.15 -15.62 11.76
C SER A 7 12.96 -14.44 11.27
N ALA A 8 12.40 -13.23 11.43
CA ALA A 8 13.07 -12.02 11.01
C ALA A 8 12.55 -10.83 11.82
N ARG A 9 13.38 -9.80 11.89
CA ARG A 9 12.98 -8.52 12.46
C ARG A 9 13.22 -7.45 11.42
N PHE A 10 12.22 -6.62 11.20
CA PHE A 10 12.32 -5.48 10.29
C PHE A 10 12.12 -4.20 11.08
N ILE A 11 12.71 -3.12 10.59
CA ILE A 11 12.43 -1.77 11.08
C ILE A 11 11.78 -1.03 9.91
N PRO A 12 10.44 -0.99 9.86
CA PRO A 12 9.74 -0.44 8.69
C PRO A 12 10.15 0.99 8.33
N ALA A 13 10.43 1.83 9.32
CA ALA A 13 10.87 3.20 9.07
C ALA A 13 12.23 3.26 8.35
N GLU A 14 13.12 2.30 8.63
CA GLU A 14 14.41 2.21 7.92
C GLU A 14 14.21 1.72 6.49
N VAL A 15 13.32 0.75 6.29
CA VAL A 15 12.99 0.25 4.95
C VAL A 15 12.39 1.37 4.10
N ALA A 16 11.56 2.21 4.70
CA ALA A 16 10.95 3.35 4.01
C ALA A 16 11.99 4.30 3.41
N LYS A 17 13.16 4.43 4.02
CA LYS A 17 14.24 5.29 3.51
C LYS A 17 14.81 4.79 2.17
N SER A 18 14.59 3.52 1.83
CA SER A 18 15.04 2.97 0.55
C SER A 18 14.10 3.32 -0.61
N LEU A 19 12.91 3.83 -0.31
CA LEU A 19 11.95 4.20 -1.33
C LEU A 19 12.33 5.55 -1.95
N PRO A 20 12.10 5.74 -3.25
CA PRO A 20 12.49 7.00 -3.92
C PRO A 20 11.70 8.18 -3.39
N GLU A 21 12.26 9.39 -3.54
CA GLU A 21 11.57 10.61 -3.13
C GLU A 21 10.41 10.98 -4.05
N SER A 22 10.43 10.48 -5.28
CA SER A 22 9.37 10.70 -6.26
C SER A 22 9.21 9.48 -7.15
N ALA A 23 8.03 9.33 -7.73
CA ALA A 23 7.73 8.27 -8.69
C ALA A 23 6.63 8.74 -9.63
N GLU A 24 6.58 8.16 -10.83
CA GLU A 24 5.50 8.42 -11.77
C GLU A 24 4.24 7.64 -11.41
N THR A 25 4.40 6.48 -10.77
CA THR A 25 3.29 5.69 -10.26
C THR A 25 2.70 6.32 -9.00
N MET A 26 1.53 5.87 -8.59
CA MET A 26 0.89 6.39 -7.37
C MET A 26 1.68 6.05 -6.11
N LEU A 27 2.27 4.86 -6.07
CA LEU A 27 3.00 4.32 -4.93
C LEU A 27 4.33 3.73 -5.37
N ALA A 28 5.23 3.55 -4.41
CA ALA A 28 6.39 2.66 -4.52
C ALA A 28 6.44 1.79 -3.27
N ASP A 29 6.86 0.54 -3.41
CA ASP A 29 6.90 -0.39 -2.29
C ASP A 29 8.22 -1.16 -2.18
N ALA A 30 8.41 -1.73 -0.99
CA ALA A 30 9.45 -2.70 -0.71
C ALA A 30 8.83 -3.83 0.13
N TYR A 31 9.04 -5.06 -0.30
CA TYR A 31 8.51 -6.23 0.41
C TYR A 31 9.36 -6.54 1.64
N LEU A 32 8.69 -6.83 2.75
CA LEU A 32 9.32 -7.38 3.94
C LEU A 32 9.22 -8.91 3.91
N THR A 33 8.01 -9.41 3.72
CA THR A 33 7.76 -10.85 3.49
C THR A 33 6.69 -10.98 2.41
N ASP A 34 6.77 -12.09 1.68
CA ASP A 34 5.80 -12.37 0.61
C ASP A 34 5.53 -13.88 0.63
N ARG A 35 4.44 -14.26 1.28
CA ARG A 35 4.06 -15.65 1.51
C ARG A 35 2.61 -15.87 1.09
N PRO A 36 2.20 -17.14 0.85
CA PRO A 36 0.82 -17.44 0.46
C PRO A 36 -0.23 -16.93 1.45
N GLU A 37 0.07 -16.94 2.74
CA GLU A 37 -0.86 -16.55 3.79
C GLU A 37 -1.00 -15.04 3.91
N ALA A 38 0.07 -14.31 3.57
CA ALA A 38 0.06 -12.85 3.64
C ALA A 38 1.28 -12.27 2.92
N SER A 39 1.13 -11.09 2.35
CA SER A 39 2.25 -10.27 1.91
C SER A 39 2.36 -9.03 2.80
N CYS A 40 3.58 -8.69 3.19
CA CYS A 40 3.86 -7.56 4.06
C CYS A 40 4.85 -6.63 3.38
N ARG A 41 4.47 -5.36 3.27
CA ARG A 41 5.24 -4.36 2.53
C ARG A 41 5.29 -3.04 3.26
N VAL A 42 6.32 -2.25 2.97
CA VAL A 42 6.30 -0.81 3.27
C VAL A 42 6.09 -0.11 1.94
N PHE A 43 5.15 0.84 1.88
CA PHE A 43 4.97 1.63 0.68
C PHE A 43 4.84 3.12 0.97
N ARG A 44 5.25 3.93 0.01
CA ARG A 44 5.11 5.38 0.05
C ARG A 44 4.15 5.82 -1.04
N ALA A 45 3.21 6.69 -0.69
CA ALA A 45 2.29 7.31 -1.63
C ALA A 45 2.82 8.68 -2.04
N TYR A 46 2.77 8.98 -3.34
CA TYR A 46 3.29 10.23 -3.90
C TYR A 46 2.19 11.20 -4.30
N ARG A 47 0.99 10.69 -4.47
CA ARG A 47 -0.20 11.44 -4.82
C ARG A 47 -1.42 10.68 -4.38
N GLY A 48 -2.59 11.30 -4.50
CA GLY A 48 -3.83 10.63 -4.15
C GLY A 48 -3.98 9.29 -4.86
N VAL A 49 -4.39 8.26 -4.11
CA VAL A 49 -4.62 6.93 -4.65
C VAL A 49 -6.07 6.82 -5.08
N LYS A 50 -6.28 6.58 -6.38
CA LYS A 50 -7.59 6.56 -6.99
C LYS A 50 -8.44 5.40 -6.51
N PRO A 51 -9.78 5.52 -6.58
CA PRO A 51 -10.69 4.46 -6.14
C PRO A 51 -10.42 3.14 -6.86
N HIS A 52 -10.27 2.08 -6.06
CA HIS A 52 -9.98 0.75 -6.56
C HIS A 52 -10.38 -0.29 -5.52
N PHE A 53 -10.31 -1.57 -5.90
CA PHE A 53 -10.50 -2.67 -4.95
C PHE A 53 -9.56 -3.82 -5.30
N HIS A 54 -9.41 -4.73 -4.33
CA HIS A 54 -8.68 -5.99 -4.48
C HIS A 54 -9.69 -7.13 -4.38
N ARG A 55 -9.55 -8.14 -5.23
CA ARG A 55 -10.53 -9.23 -5.32
C ARG A 55 -10.25 -10.38 -4.37
N GLN A 56 -8.97 -10.60 -4.05
CA GLN A 56 -8.53 -11.84 -3.39
C GLN A 56 -7.86 -11.63 -2.04
N CYS A 57 -7.80 -10.41 -1.55
CA CYS A 57 -7.19 -10.15 -0.25
C CYS A 57 -7.89 -9.02 0.50
N ASP A 58 -7.82 -9.12 1.82
CA ASP A 58 -8.12 -8.00 2.70
C ASP A 58 -6.84 -7.21 2.90
N GLU A 59 -6.94 -5.91 3.11
CA GLU A 59 -5.78 -5.04 3.27
C GLU A 59 -5.80 -4.31 4.60
N TYR A 60 -4.68 -4.36 5.31
CA TYR A 60 -4.43 -3.60 6.53
C TYR A 60 -3.34 -2.58 6.25
N LEU A 61 -3.59 -1.31 6.55
CA LEU A 61 -2.62 -0.23 6.38
C LEU A 61 -2.36 0.45 7.71
N TYR A 62 -1.15 0.27 8.24
CA TYR A 62 -0.72 0.98 9.44
C TYR A 62 0.07 2.21 9.02
N VAL A 63 -0.37 3.40 9.45
CA VAL A 63 0.25 4.66 9.07
C VAL A 63 1.54 4.86 9.84
N LEU A 64 2.67 4.87 9.14
CA LEU A 64 4.00 5.10 9.72
C LEU A 64 4.36 6.58 9.75
N SER A 65 4.03 7.32 8.69
CA SER A 65 4.31 8.75 8.60
C SER A 65 3.33 9.44 7.67
N GLY A 66 3.19 10.75 7.84
CA GLY A 66 2.35 11.57 6.99
C GLY A 66 0.89 11.59 7.43
N ARG A 67 0.11 12.46 6.81
CA ARG A 67 -1.33 12.59 7.01
C ARG A 67 -2.03 12.68 5.68
N GLY A 68 -3.26 12.21 5.63
CA GLY A 68 -4.08 12.27 4.43
C GLY A 68 -5.51 11.87 4.73
N THR A 69 -6.26 11.57 3.68
CA THR A 69 -7.65 11.15 3.80
C THR A 69 -7.88 9.80 3.14
N PHE A 70 -8.91 9.10 3.58
CA PHE A 70 -9.33 7.84 3.00
C PHE A 70 -10.85 7.74 3.05
N TRP A 71 -11.41 6.86 2.20
CA TRP A 71 -12.84 6.58 2.22
C TRP A 71 -13.14 5.53 3.29
N MET A 72 -14.04 5.89 4.21
CA MET A 72 -14.65 4.92 5.13
C MET A 72 -15.88 4.35 4.44
N GLU A 73 -15.71 3.25 3.73
CA GLU A 73 -16.75 2.51 3.00
C GLU A 73 -17.24 3.18 1.71
N SER A 74 -17.28 4.51 1.66
CA SER A 74 -17.77 5.22 0.47
C SER A 74 -17.14 6.60 0.34
N ALA A 75 -17.27 7.16 -0.86
CA ALA A 75 -16.81 8.52 -1.17
C ALA A 75 -17.45 9.60 -0.28
N GLU A 76 -18.65 9.32 0.20
CA GLU A 76 -19.39 10.29 1.03
C GLU A 76 -18.88 10.33 2.46
N ASN A 77 -18.03 9.38 2.83
CA ASN A 77 -17.56 9.24 4.20
C ASN A 77 -16.03 9.28 4.23
N GLU A 78 -15.48 10.39 3.77
CA GLU A 78 -14.04 10.62 3.78
C GLU A 78 -13.58 11.02 5.17
N ALA A 79 -12.53 10.37 5.66
CA ALA A 79 -11.96 10.62 6.98
C ALA A 79 -10.45 10.85 6.89
N GLU A 80 -9.87 11.48 7.89
CA GLU A 80 -8.41 11.71 7.94
C GLU A 80 -7.72 10.53 8.64
N PHE A 81 -6.49 10.26 8.18
CA PHE A 81 -5.58 9.36 8.87
C PHE A 81 -4.32 10.11 9.30
N ALA A 82 -3.68 9.59 10.35
CA ALA A 82 -2.44 10.14 10.91
C ALA A 82 -1.56 8.98 11.39
N PRO A 83 -0.27 9.22 11.69
CA PRO A 83 0.60 8.17 12.18
C PRO A 83 0.00 7.44 13.39
N GLY A 84 0.12 6.12 13.37
CA GLY A 84 -0.44 5.26 14.41
C GLY A 84 -1.85 4.76 14.14
N HIS A 85 -2.52 5.26 13.09
CA HIS A 85 -3.84 4.75 12.70
C HIS A 85 -3.69 3.47 11.90
N LEU A 86 -4.61 2.53 12.12
CA LEU A 86 -4.72 1.31 11.32
C LEU A 86 -5.99 1.39 10.49
N LEU A 87 -5.83 1.32 9.15
CA LEU A 87 -6.96 1.29 8.22
C LEU A 87 -7.17 -0.15 7.76
N PHE A 88 -8.42 -0.52 7.55
CA PHE A 88 -8.77 -1.84 7.07
C PHE A 88 -9.72 -1.75 5.88
N PHE A 89 -9.44 -2.53 4.84
CA PHE A 89 -10.28 -2.63 3.66
C PHE A 89 -10.51 -4.10 3.34
N GLU A 90 -11.76 -4.52 3.43
CA GLU A 90 -12.15 -5.88 3.07
C GLU A 90 -12.02 -6.06 1.55
N ARG A 91 -11.74 -7.28 1.12
CA ARG A 91 -11.71 -7.61 -0.32
C ARG A 91 -13.01 -7.21 -0.99
N ASN A 92 -12.92 -6.78 -2.24
CA ASN A 92 -14.03 -6.30 -3.07
C ASN A 92 -14.67 -4.98 -2.61
N VAL A 93 -14.19 -4.38 -1.53
CA VAL A 93 -14.66 -3.06 -1.09
C VAL A 93 -13.81 -1.99 -1.73
N VAL A 94 -14.47 -1.07 -2.44
CA VAL A 94 -13.80 0.04 -3.09
C VAL A 94 -13.24 0.97 -2.02
N HIS A 95 -11.96 1.31 -2.16
CA HIS A 95 -11.30 2.24 -1.26
C HIS A 95 -10.42 3.22 -2.04
N ALA A 96 -10.07 4.31 -1.39
CA ALA A 96 -9.27 5.38 -1.98
C ALA A 96 -8.51 6.12 -0.88
N LEU A 97 -7.41 6.75 -1.27
CA LEU A 97 -6.68 7.70 -0.44
C LEU A 97 -6.65 9.02 -1.22
N PRO A 98 -7.75 9.80 -1.18
CA PRO A 98 -7.91 10.92 -2.12
C PRO A 98 -6.90 12.05 -1.95
N GLN A 99 -6.50 12.34 -0.71
CA GLN A 99 -5.66 13.51 -0.43
C GLN A 99 -4.47 13.14 0.45
N LEU A 100 -3.30 13.64 0.08
CA LEU A 100 -2.11 13.61 0.93
C LEU A 100 -1.95 15.01 1.51
N LEU A 101 -2.07 15.12 2.83
CA LEU A 101 -2.05 16.42 3.54
C LEU A 101 -0.67 16.77 4.10
N GLU A 102 0.08 15.77 4.57
CA GLU A 102 1.46 15.93 5.02
C GLU A 102 2.28 14.78 4.49
N GLU A 103 3.37 15.08 3.80
CA GLU A 103 4.27 14.09 3.22
C GLU A 103 5.58 14.01 3.99
N PRO A 104 6.31 12.89 3.94
CA PRO A 104 5.99 11.68 3.17
C PRO A 104 4.89 10.86 3.84
N VAL A 105 4.02 10.28 3.01
CA VAL A 105 2.97 9.37 3.47
C VAL A 105 3.45 7.95 3.27
N VAL A 106 3.67 7.24 4.37
CA VAL A 106 4.24 5.89 4.37
C VAL A 106 3.38 4.97 5.21
N PHE A 107 3.12 3.79 4.68
CA PHE A 107 2.32 2.76 5.33
C PHE A 107 3.09 1.46 5.46
N LEU A 108 2.82 0.74 6.56
CA LEU A 108 3.08 -0.68 6.64
C LEU A 108 1.81 -1.38 6.17
N SER A 109 1.93 -2.19 5.13
CA SER A 109 0.80 -2.85 4.48
C SER A 109 0.86 -4.36 4.68
N LEU A 110 -0.26 -4.94 5.09
CA LEU A 110 -0.42 -6.37 5.19
C LEU A 110 -1.65 -6.77 4.36
N ASP A 111 -1.42 -7.63 3.36
CA ASP A 111 -2.49 -8.19 2.54
C ASP A 111 -2.64 -9.69 2.87
N SER A 112 -3.84 -10.13 3.19
CA SER A 112 -4.11 -11.52 3.57
C SER A 112 -5.38 -12.04 2.90
N PRO A 113 -5.27 -13.17 2.15
CA PRO A 113 -4.05 -13.85 1.72
C PRO A 113 -3.16 -12.97 0.86
N ARG A 114 -2.05 -13.49 0.38
CA ARG A 114 -1.10 -12.75 -0.45
C ARG A 114 -1.78 -12.01 -1.59
N ARG A 115 -1.46 -10.73 -1.74
CA ARG A 115 -1.97 -9.96 -2.87
C ARG A 115 -1.08 -10.17 -4.11
N SER A 116 -1.69 -10.67 -5.18
CA SER A 116 -1.02 -10.66 -6.48
C SER A 116 -0.80 -9.20 -6.92
N PRO A 117 0.36 -8.87 -7.52
CA PRO A 117 0.59 -7.52 -8.03
C PRO A 117 -0.47 -7.02 -9.01
N ASP A 118 -1.14 -7.94 -9.70
CA ASP A 118 -2.18 -7.61 -10.69
C ASP A 118 -3.58 -7.47 -10.06
N ASP A 119 -3.72 -7.75 -8.77
CA ASP A 119 -5.03 -7.71 -8.10
C ASP A 119 -5.38 -6.30 -7.65
N ILE A 120 -5.50 -5.40 -8.60
CA ILE A 120 -5.91 -4.02 -8.43
C ILE A 120 -6.88 -3.69 -9.55
N VAL A 121 -8.11 -3.32 -9.18
CA VAL A 121 -9.15 -2.98 -10.15
C VAL A 121 -9.60 -1.55 -9.90
N PHE A 122 -9.24 -0.65 -10.81
CA PHE A 122 -9.70 0.74 -10.73
C PHE A 122 -11.17 0.82 -11.15
N ILE A 123 -11.93 1.65 -10.44
CA ILE A 123 -13.35 1.89 -10.76
C ILE A 123 -13.47 2.66 -12.06
N ASP A 124 -12.64 3.69 -12.27
CA ASP A 124 -12.56 4.44 -13.51
C ASP A 124 -11.40 3.89 -14.35
N PRO A 125 -11.68 3.34 -15.55
CA PRO A 125 -10.60 2.85 -16.42
C PRO A 125 -9.55 3.90 -16.79
N ASP A 126 -9.93 5.17 -16.76
CA ASP A 126 -9.02 6.29 -17.05
C ASP A 126 -8.00 6.50 -15.93
N ASP A 127 -8.23 5.94 -14.75
CA ASP A 127 -7.28 6.03 -13.63
C ASP A 127 -6.09 5.09 -13.80
N GLY A 128 -6.14 4.17 -14.76
CA GLY A 128 -5.03 3.32 -15.14
C GLY A 128 -5.28 1.84 -14.95
N VAL A 129 -4.19 1.10 -15.01
CA VAL A 129 -4.14 -0.35 -14.80
C VAL A 129 -3.16 -0.66 -13.68
N ALA A 130 -3.07 -1.93 -13.30
CA ALA A 130 -2.19 -2.36 -12.19
C ALA A 130 -0.76 -1.85 -12.31
N GLY A 131 -0.21 -1.75 -13.54
CA GLY A 131 1.15 -1.26 -13.77
C GLY A 131 1.35 0.21 -13.46
N ASP A 132 0.29 1.00 -13.41
CA ASP A 132 0.35 2.43 -13.08
C ASP A 132 0.29 2.67 -11.57
N PHE A 133 -0.11 1.66 -10.81
CA PHE A 133 -0.38 1.77 -9.38
C PHE A 133 0.91 1.80 -8.57
N MET A 134 1.82 0.87 -8.83
CA MET A 134 2.94 0.59 -7.94
C MET A 134 4.26 0.50 -8.68
N ALA A 135 5.20 1.37 -8.30
CA ALA A 135 6.60 1.19 -8.67
C ALA A 135 7.25 0.26 -7.65
N ARG A 136 7.97 -0.75 -8.13
CA ARG A 136 8.66 -1.68 -7.25
C ARG A 136 10.10 -1.28 -7.06
N ASN A 137 10.56 -1.33 -5.82
CA ASN A 137 11.97 -1.21 -5.51
C ASN A 137 12.60 -2.60 -5.71
N ARG A 138 13.14 -2.83 -6.90
CA ARG A 138 13.69 -4.13 -7.27
C ARG A 138 14.86 -4.57 -6.40
N LYS A 139 15.65 -3.62 -5.89
CA LYS A 139 16.78 -3.94 -5.01
C LYS A 139 16.32 -4.49 -3.67
N ALA A 140 15.22 -3.96 -3.13
CA ALA A 140 14.67 -4.43 -1.86
C ALA A 140 13.90 -5.74 -2.03
N SER A 141 13.34 -6.01 -3.21
CA SER A 141 12.52 -7.19 -3.48
C SER A 141 13.34 -8.39 -3.97
N GLN A 142 14.61 -8.23 -4.18
CA GLN A 142 15.49 -9.31 -4.60
C GLN A 142 16.14 -10.03 -3.43
#